data_a6c2b0ef49784fbc09cac06ae8c28da7
#
_entry.id   a6c2b0ef49784fbc09cac06ae8c28da7
#
_cell.length_a   1.000
_cell.length_b   1.000
_cell.length_c   1.000
_cell.angle_alpha   90.00
_cell.angle_beta   90.00
_cell.angle_gamma   90.00
#
_symmetry.space_group_name_H-M   'P 1'
#
loop_
_entity.id
_entity.type
_entity.pdbx_description
1 polymer ?
#
loop_
_entity_poly.entity_id
_entity_poly.type
_entity_poly.pdbx_seq_one_letter_code
_entity_poly.pdbx_strand_id
1 'polypeptide(L)'
;MPPASRAERAVSMAVTGARARLLLPSLAASSSPRPRLLALPPRHRRPRGSLASSAAGGRGQLRVRMARTESTGVAVGFRAPQFELPEPLTGNLWTLDDFEGNPALLVMFICNHCPFVKHLKKDIAKLTSFYMEKGLGAVAISSNSIRTHPQDGPERMAEDAKLFNYPFPYLYDESQEVAKAFGAVCTPEFFLFKKDGRRPFELFYHGQFDDSRPSNNVPVTGSFAGI
;
A
#
# COMPACT_ATOMS: atom_id res chain seq x y z
N MET A 1 37.40 20.41 13.19
CA MET A 1 36.17 21.23 13.08
C MET A 1 35.15 20.41 12.34
N PRO A 2 34.04 19.97 12.95
CA PRO A 2 32.94 19.29 12.29
C PRO A 2 32.03 20.31 11.60
N PRO A 3 31.33 19.98 10.48
CA PRO A 3 30.41 20.89 9.82
C PRO A 3 29.11 21.03 10.60
N ALA A 4 28.59 22.23 10.66
CA ALA A 4 27.41 22.64 11.38
C ALA A 4 26.13 22.01 10.81
N SER A 5 25.22 21.65 11.72
CA SER A 5 23.92 21.07 11.45
C SER A 5 22.96 22.05 10.77
N ARG A 6 22.12 21.51 9.85
CA ARG A 6 21.13 22.19 9.01
C ARG A 6 19.85 22.63 9.77
N ALA A 7 19.96 23.01 11.03
CA ALA A 7 18.80 23.30 11.88
C ALA A 7 18.46 24.81 12.06
N GLU A 8 19.09 25.72 11.30
CA GLU A 8 18.85 27.17 11.48
C GLU A 8 18.54 27.88 10.14
N ARG A 9 17.41 27.55 9.54
CA ARG A 9 16.78 28.45 8.54
C ARG A 9 15.25 28.29 8.53
N ALA A 10 14.63 28.81 9.57
CA ALA A 10 13.21 29.13 9.51
C ALA A 10 12.88 30.14 10.60
N VAL A 11 13.05 31.41 10.32
CA VAL A 11 12.25 32.52 10.91
C VAL A 11 12.47 33.73 10.02
N SER A 12 11.51 34.15 9.30
CA SER A 12 11.07 35.51 8.97
C SER A 12 10.40 35.56 7.60
N MET A 13 9.08 35.57 7.58
CA MET A 13 8.35 36.41 6.62
C MET A 13 6.96 36.77 7.15
N ALA A 14 6.82 38.02 7.27
CA ALA A 14 5.78 38.96 7.53
C ALA A 14 4.32 38.54 7.31
N VAL A 15 3.52 38.86 8.31
CA VAL A 15 2.07 39.10 8.31
C VAL A 15 1.75 40.30 7.40
N THR A 16 0.97 40.09 6.35
CA THR A 16 0.24 41.19 5.68
C THR A 16 -1.20 40.74 5.49
N GLY A 17 -2.10 41.44 6.17
CA GLY A 17 -3.52 41.18 6.16
C GLY A 17 -4.18 41.52 4.83
N ALA A 18 -5.09 40.67 4.38
CA ALA A 18 -6.09 41.02 3.37
C ALA A 18 -7.47 40.59 3.87
N ARG A 19 -8.31 41.58 4.14
CA ARG A 19 -9.75 41.45 4.39
C ARG A 19 -10.43 40.94 3.14
N ALA A 20 -11.00 39.72 3.16
CA ALA A 20 -11.92 39.26 2.14
C ALA A 20 -13.36 39.38 2.63
N ARG A 21 -14.17 40.12 1.84
CA ARG A 21 -15.61 40.34 2.02
C ARG A 21 -16.38 39.02 1.80
N LEU A 22 -17.23 38.70 2.76
CA LEU A 22 -18.30 37.70 2.62
C LEU A 22 -19.32 38.17 1.58
N LEU A 23 -19.47 37.44 0.48
CA LEU A 23 -20.61 37.49 -0.40
C LEU A 23 -21.33 36.12 -0.28
N LEU A 24 -22.56 36.20 0.26
CA LEU A 24 -23.50 35.07 0.31
C LEU A 24 -24.15 34.92 -1.09
N PRO A 25 -24.23 33.71 -1.67
CA PRO A 25 -25.11 33.46 -2.79
C PRO A 25 -26.50 33.02 -2.33
N SER A 26 -27.48 33.61 -2.96
CA SER A 26 -28.92 33.45 -2.90
C SER A 26 -29.37 31.99 -3.14
N LEU A 27 -30.33 31.56 -2.33
CA LEU A 27 -31.10 30.33 -2.48
C LEU A 27 -31.97 30.39 -3.75
N ALA A 28 -31.66 29.56 -4.73
CA ALA A 28 -32.59 29.24 -5.83
C ALA A 28 -33.19 27.86 -5.57
N ALA A 29 -34.48 27.83 -5.36
CA ALA A 29 -35.27 26.61 -5.25
C ALA A 29 -35.37 25.93 -6.62
N SER A 30 -34.90 24.70 -6.75
CA SER A 30 -35.18 23.84 -7.90
C SER A 30 -36.06 22.67 -7.51
N SER A 31 -37.21 22.64 -8.12
CA SER A 31 -38.26 21.61 -8.03
C SER A 31 -37.79 20.29 -8.60
N SER A 32 -37.83 19.22 -7.78
CA SER A 32 -37.57 17.86 -8.20
C SER A 32 -38.76 17.24 -8.94
N PRO A 33 -38.57 16.51 -10.04
CA PRO A 33 -39.63 15.73 -10.64
C PRO A 33 -39.81 14.38 -9.90
N ARG A 34 -41.07 14.00 -9.68
CA ARG A 34 -41.50 12.74 -9.06
C ARG A 34 -41.11 11.54 -9.92
N PRO A 35 -40.66 10.41 -9.33
CA PRO A 35 -40.40 9.19 -10.09
C PRO A 35 -41.71 8.51 -10.51
N ARG A 36 -41.78 8.17 -11.79
CA ARG A 36 -42.86 7.37 -12.40
C ARG A 36 -42.78 5.92 -11.90
N LEU A 37 -43.86 5.41 -11.34
CA LEU A 37 -44.05 3.98 -11.04
C LEU A 37 -44.00 3.16 -12.34
N LEU A 38 -43.01 2.30 -12.47
CA LEU A 38 -42.97 1.26 -13.49
C LEU A 38 -43.62 0.01 -12.95
N ALA A 39 -44.60 -0.49 -13.71
CA ALA A 39 -45.40 -1.68 -13.41
C ALA A 39 -44.53 -2.96 -13.45
N LEU A 40 -44.76 -3.85 -12.50
CA LEU A 40 -44.15 -5.18 -12.40
C LEU A 40 -44.73 -6.14 -13.47
N PRO A 41 -43.93 -6.97 -14.13
CA PRO A 41 -44.42 -8.02 -15.03
C PRO A 41 -44.99 -9.22 -14.23
N PRO A 42 -45.88 -10.02 -14.87
CA PRO A 42 -46.61 -11.09 -14.18
C PRO A 42 -45.71 -12.29 -13.85
N ARG A 43 -45.95 -12.86 -12.66
CA ARG A 43 -45.29 -14.06 -12.15
C ARG A 43 -45.69 -15.31 -12.97
N HIS A 44 -44.76 -15.92 -13.67
CA HIS A 44 -44.94 -17.27 -14.21
C HIS A 44 -44.90 -18.32 -13.09
N ARG A 45 -45.99 -19.10 -12.98
CA ARG A 45 -46.11 -20.29 -12.12
C ARG A 45 -45.12 -21.36 -12.60
N ARG A 46 -44.24 -21.80 -11.70
CA ARG A 46 -43.45 -23.05 -11.92
C ARG A 46 -44.26 -24.27 -11.50
N PRO A 47 -44.15 -25.39 -12.21
CA PRO A 47 -44.81 -26.65 -11.82
C PRO A 47 -44.07 -27.29 -10.63
N ARG A 48 -44.85 -27.91 -9.73
CA ARG A 48 -44.40 -28.74 -8.63
C ARG A 48 -43.79 -30.03 -9.18
N GLY A 49 -42.48 -30.21 -9.04
CA GLY A 49 -41.78 -31.48 -9.24
C GLY A 49 -41.49 -32.14 -7.90
N SER A 50 -41.70 -33.42 -7.88
CA SER A 50 -41.73 -34.33 -6.74
C SER A 50 -40.43 -34.37 -5.89
N LEU A 51 -40.63 -34.59 -4.58
CA LEU A 51 -39.63 -34.98 -3.61
C LEU A 51 -38.97 -36.31 -3.96
N ALA A 52 -37.68 -36.33 -4.17
CA ALA A 52 -36.87 -37.52 -3.98
C ALA A 52 -35.79 -37.19 -2.93
N SER A 53 -35.98 -37.78 -1.76
CA SER A 53 -35.05 -37.83 -0.64
C SER A 53 -33.85 -38.70 -1.04
N SER A 54 -32.63 -38.12 -0.97
CA SER A 54 -31.44 -38.96 -0.74
C SER A 54 -30.47 -38.14 0.15
N ALA A 55 -30.43 -38.56 1.41
CA ALA A 55 -29.43 -38.15 2.37
C ALA A 55 -28.09 -38.78 1.99
N ALA A 56 -27.11 -37.96 1.62
CA ALA A 56 -25.71 -38.31 1.67
C ALA A 56 -24.98 -37.12 2.29
N GLY A 57 -24.62 -37.28 3.57
CA GLY A 57 -23.82 -36.32 4.33
C GLY A 57 -22.40 -36.23 3.76
N GLY A 58 -22.19 -35.27 2.90
CA GLY A 58 -20.86 -34.82 2.51
C GLY A 58 -20.54 -33.56 3.29
N ARG A 59 -19.61 -33.65 4.28
CA ARG A 59 -18.98 -32.47 4.87
C ARG A 59 -18.25 -31.75 3.75
N GLY A 60 -18.90 -30.77 3.14
CA GLY A 60 -18.27 -29.85 2.21
C GLY A 60 -17.20 -29.06 2.94
N GLN A 61 -15.94 -29.46 2.79
CA GLN A 61 -14.84 -28.58 3.09
C GLN A 61 -15.00 -27.33 2.24
N LEU A 62 -15.31 -26.21 2.87
CA LEU A 62 -15.17 -24.89 2.26
C LEU A 62 -13.68 -24.72 1.89
N ARG A 63 -13.31 -25.11 0.68
CA ARG A 63 -12.06 -24.69 0.09
C ARG A 63 -12.19 -23.20 -0.18
N VAL A 64 -11.70 -22.39 0.74
CA VAL A 64 -11.43 -20.97 0.49
C VAL A 64 -10.37 -20.98 -0.63
N ARG A 65 -10.81 -20.78 -1.85
CA ARG A 65 -9.90 -20.41 -2.94
C ARG A 65 -9.42 -19.01 -2.62
N MET A 66 -8.26 -18.91 -2.00
CA MET A 66 -7.52 -17.66 -1.96
C MET A 66 -7.29 -17.27 -3.43
N ALA A 67 -7.84 -16.13 -3.83
CA ALA A 67 -7.59 -15.58 -5.14
C ALA A 67 -6.07 -15.36 -5.23
N ARG A 68 -5.38 -16.16 -6.05
CA ARG A 68 -4.05 -15.83 -6.52
C ARG A 68 -4.23 -14.67 -7.49
N THR A 69 -4.09 -13.46 -6.99
CA THR A 69 -3.87 -12.32 -7.86
C THR A 69 -2.40 -12.41 -8.26
N GLU A 70 -2.14 -12.92 -9.45
CA GLU A 70 -0.80 -12.86 -10.03
C GLU A 70 -0.54 -11.39 -10.34
N SER A 71 0.56 -10.86 -9.80
CA SER A 71 1.04 -9.55 -10.19
C SER A 71 1.27 -9.57 -11.69
N THR A 72 0.53 -8.79 -12.46
CA THR A 72 0.81 -8.56 -13.88
C THR A 72 2.11 -7.77 -13.92
N GLY A 73 3.23 -8.50 -14.05
CA GLY A 73 4.55 -8.01 -13.77
C GLY A 73 4.91 -6.77 -14.54
N VAL A 74 5.33 -5.76 -13.81
CA VAL A 74 6.04 -4.62 -14.39
C VAL A 74 7.36 -5.15 -14.97
N ALA A 75 7.68 -4.77 -16.19
CA ALA A 75 8.87 -5.30 -16.89
C ALA A 75 10.16 -4.83 -16.20
N VAL A 76 11.17 -5.71 -16.15
CA VAL A 76 12.54 -5.34 -15.75
C VAL A 76 13.02 -4.15 -16.59
N GLY A 77 13.68 -3.18 -15.96
CA GLY A 77 14.05 -1.90 -16.58
C GLY A 77 13.00 -0.80 -16.47
N PHE A 78 11.82 -1.09 -15.87
CA PHE A 78 10.85 -0.07 -15.50
C PHE A 78 11.48 0.96 -14.57
N ARG A 79 11.25 2.24 -14.83
CA ARG A 79 11.79 3.32 -13.98
C ARG A 79 10.91 3.53 -12.77
N ALA A 80 11.54 3.71 -11.60
CA ALA A 80 10.80 4.03 -10.39
C ALA A 80 9.96 5.29 -10.58
N PRO A 81 8.64 5.23 -10.36
CA PRO A 81 7.78 6.41 -10.39
C PRO A 81 8.13 7.38 -9.28
N GLN A 82 7.96 8.66 -9.55
CA GLN A 82 8.05 9.71 -8.53
C GLN A 82 6.90 9.54 -7.52
N PHE A 83 7.20 9.80 -6.27
CA PHE A 83 6.21 9.88 -5.21
C PHE A 83 6.58 10.97 -4.21
N GLU A 84 5.57 11.46 -3.52
CA GLU A 84 5.70 12.37 -2.38
C GLU A 84 4.62 11.97 -1.38
N LEU A 85 5.02 11.32 -0.29
CA LEU A 85 4.10 10.70 0.66
C LEU A 85 4.48 11.02 2.11
N PRO A 86 3.48 11.19 3.00
CA PRO A 86 3.70 11.41 4.42
C PRO A 86 4.09 10.11 5.15
N GLU A 87 4.98 10.24 6.12
CA GLU A 87 5.28 9.21 7.10
C GLU A 87 4.51 9.47 8.39
N PRO A 88 3.55 8.63 8.77
CA PRO A 88 2.73 8.86 9.96
C PRO A 88 3.50 8.84 11.28
N LEU A 89 4.64 8.16 11.34
CA LEU A 89 5.45 8.03 12.55
C LEU A 89 6.15 9.35 12.94
N THR A 90 6.74 10.02 11.96
CA THR A 90 7.57 11.22 12.18
C THR A 90 6.88 12.50 11.72
N GLY A 91 5.88 12.38 10.83
CA GLY A 91 5.22 13.50 10.15
C GLY A 91 6.05 14.06 8.99
N ASN A 92 7.18 13.45 8.64
CA ASN A 92 8.00 13.86 7.52
C ASN A 92 7.33 13.51 6.19
N LEU A 93 7.62 14.31 5.17
CA LEU A 93 7.27 14.02 3.79
C LEU A 93 8.49 13.40 3.11
N TRP A 94 8.30 12.28 2.44
CA TRP A 94 9.34 11.55 1.74
C TRP A 94 9.08 11.51 0.24
N THR A 95 10.14 11.66 -0.53
CA THR A 95 10.13 11.64 -1.99
C THR A 95 11.09 10.57 -2.52
N LEU A 96 10.97 10.22 -3.80
CA LEU A 96 11.95 9.34 -4.44
C LEU A 96 13.37 9.92 -4.40
N ASP A 97 13.48 11.25 -4.47
CA ASP A 97 14.78 11.97 -4.52
C ASP A 97 15.55 11.83 -3.19
N ASP A 98 14.86 11.58 -2.06
CA ASP A 98 15.52 11.36 -0.77
C ASP A 98 16.39 10.08 -0.77
N PHE A 99 16.14 9.17 -1.70
CA PHE A 99 16.90 7.92 -1.88
C PHE A 99 17.99 8.02 -2.97
N GLU A 100 18.16 9.18 -3.61
CA GLU A 100 19.10 9.33 -4.71
C GLU A 100 20.56 9.00 -4.38
N GLY A 101 20.94 9.11 -3.11
CA GLY A 101 22.25 8.75 -2.60
C GLY A 101 22.55 7.24 -2.57
N ASN A 102 21.51 6.39 -2.71
CA ASN A 102 21.63 4.95 -2.58
C ASN A 102 21.87 4.28 -3.94
N PRO A 103 22.75 3.26 -4.03
CA PRO A 103 22.96 2.49 -5.28
C PRO A 103 21.79 1.57 -5.63
N ALA A 104 20.94 1.24 -4.66
CA ALA A 104 19.76 0.43 -4.85
C ALA A 104 18.64 0.92 -3.92
N LEU A 105 17.38 0.68 -4.32
CA LEU A 105 16.19 1.04 -3.57
C LEU A 105 15.21 -0.13 -3.54
N LEU A 106 14.81 -0.52 -2.34
CA LEU A 106 13.73 -1.48 -2.11
C LEU A 106 12.44 -0.72 -1.77
N VAL A 107 11.45 -0.81 -2.64
CA VAL A 107 10.09 -0.31 -2.40
C VAL A 107 9.19 -1.49 -2.07
N MET A 108 8.48 -1.40 -0.95
CA MET A 108 7.64 -2.47 -0.42
C MET A 108 6.20 -1.97 -0.27
N PHE A 109 5.26 -2.61 -0.96
CA PHE A 109 3.83 -2.39 -0.68
C PHE A 109 3.39 -3.38 0.39
N ILE A 110 3.14 -2.87 1.59
CA ILE A 110 2.75 -3.66 2.76
C ILE A 110 1.54 -3.03 3.47
N CYS A 111 0.92 -3.77 4.37
CA CYS A 111 -0.17 -3.25 5.19
C CYS A 111 -0.19 -3.94 6.57
N ASN A 112 -0.96 -3.42 7.51
CA ASN A 112 -0.96 -3.95 8.87
C ASN A 112 -1.85 -5.18 9.04
N HIS A 113 -2.95 -5.28 8.28
CA HIS A 113 -3.93 -6.34 8.46
C HIS A 113 -3.56 -7.66 7.78
N CYS A 114 -2.83 -7.62 6.66
CA CYS A 114 -2.57 -8.79 5.82
C CYS A 114 -1.80 -9.89 6.59
N PRO A 115 -2.31 -11.14 6.62
CA PRO A 115 -1.64 -12.25 7.30
C PRO A 115 -0.23 -12.54 6.76
N PHE A 116 -0.03 -12.38 5.45
CA PHE A 116 1.27 -12.57 4.80
C PHE A 116 2.27 -11.50 5.25
N VAL A 117 1.84 -10.24 5.35
CA VAL A 117 2.68 -9.16 5.87
C VAL A 117 3.02 -9.41 7.34
N LYS A 118 2.02 -9.78 8.17
CA LYS A 118 2.24 -10.10 9.59
C LYS A 118 3.25 -11.23 9.80
N HIS A 119 3.26 -12.21 8.91
CA HIS A 119 4.22 -13.32 8.92
C HIS A 119 5.65 -12.83 8.71
N LEU A 120 5.85 -11.82 7.85
CA LEU A 120 7.17 -11.37 7.39
C LEU A 120 7.73 -10.14 8.13
N LYS A 121 6.94 -9.40 8.91
CA LYS A 121 7.32 -8.09 9.49
C LYS A 121 8.69 -8.07 10.16
N LYS A 122 8.97 -9.06 11.01
CA LYS A 122 10.25 -9.14 11.75
C LYS A 122 11.43 -9.39 10.82
N ASP A 123 11.23 -10.25 9.83
CA ASP A 123 12.29 -10.64 8.90
C ASP A 123 12.54 -9.54 7.88
N ILE A 124 11.51 -8.84 7.44
CA ILE A 124 11.64 -7.62 6.63
C ILE A 124 12.47 -6.58 7.39
N ALA A 125 12.13 -6.26 8.64
CA ALA A 125 12.87 -5.29 9.43
C ALA A 125 14.33 -5.70 9.62
N LYS A 126 14.60 -6.96 9.93
CA LYS A 126 15.96 -7.48 10.12
C LYS A 126 16.77 -7.44 8.82
N LEU A 127 16.19 -7.92 7.72
CA LEU A 127 16.87 -7.98 6.43
C LEU A 127 17.17 -6.57 5.90
N THR A 128 16.19 -5.68 5.96
CA THR A 128 16.37 -4.29 5.50
C THR A 128 17.42 -3.57 6.34
N SER A 129 17.41 -3.70 7.68
CA SER A 129 18.44 -3.13 8.54
C SER A 129 19.84 -3.55 8.10
N PHE A 130 20.05 -4.84 7.87
CA PHE A 130 21.34 -5.38 7.42
C PHE A 130 21.82 -4.82 6.07
N TYR A 131 20.91 -4.66 5.10
CA TYR A 131 21.28 -4.14 3.78
C TYR A 131 21.35 -2.61 3.73
N MET A 132 20.59 -1.90 4.57
CA MET A 132 20.71 -0.45 4.69
C MET A 132 22.10 -0.02 5.21
N GLU A 133 22.69 -0.79 6.13
CA GLU A 133 24.08 -0.59 6.53
C GLU A 133 25.08 -0.75 5.37
N LYS A 134 24.68 -1.45 4.30
CA LYS A 134 25.48 -1.64 3.07
C LYS A 134 25.10 -0.66 1.95
N GLY A 135 24.23 0.31 2.24
CA GLY A 135 23.86 1.36 1.30
C GLY A 135 22.53 1.17 0.57
N LEU A 136 21.76 0.10 0.87
CA LEU A 136 20.41 -0.05 0.32
C LEU A 136 19.51 1.07 0.85
N GLY A 137 18.81 1.79 -0.02
CA GLY A 137 17.62 2.56 0.33
C GLY A 137 16.43 1.63 0.51
N ALA A 138 15.59 1.85 1.51
CA ALA A 138 14.38 1.07 1.69
C ALA A 138 13.21 1.95 2.12
N VAL A 139 12.03 1.67 1.59
CA VAL A 139 10.78 2.36 1.90
C VAL A 139 9.61 1.38 1.84
N ALA A 140 8.69 1.50 2.79
CA ALA A 140 7.42 0.78 2.77
C ALA A 140 6.27 1.74 2.51
N ILE A 141 5.27 1.31 1.74
CA ILE A 141 4.09 2.11 1.36
C ILE A 141 2.84 1.29 1.67
N SER A 142 1.88 1.91 2.36
CA SER A 142 0.54 1.37 2.54
C SER A 142 -0.46 2.19 1.73
N SER A 143 -1.14 1.53 0.80
CA SER A 143 -2.14 2.14 -0.07
C SER A 143 -3.55 1.59 0.18
N ASN A 144 -3.77 0.92 1.32
CA ASN A 144 -5.06 0.34 1.64
C ASN A 144 -6.05 1.41 2.15
N SER A 145 -7.31 1.27 1.73
CA SER A 145 -8.37 2.15 2.19
C SER A 145 -8.70 1.90 3.66
N ILE A 146 -8.61 2.92 4.50
CA ILE A 146 -9.03 2.91 5.91
C ILE A 146 -10.52 2.67 6.07
N ARG A 147 -11.32 2.91 5.04
CA ARG A 147 -12.77 2.68 5.06
C ARG A 147 -13.11 1.20 5.10
N THR A 148 -12.30 0.37 4.45
CA THR A 148 -12.46 -1.09 4.41
C THR A 148 -11.58 -1.79 5.44
N HIS A 149 -10.40 -1.22 5.73
CA HIS A 149 -9.41 -1.79 6.64
C HIS A 149 -8.89 -0.70 7.61
N PRO A 150 -9.65 -0.36 8.67
CA PRO A 150 -9.28 0.70 9.62
C PRO A 150 -7.92 0.46 10.32
N GLN A 151 -7.48 -0.79 10.40
CA GLN A 151 -6.18 -1.18 10.96
C GLN A 151 -4.98 -0.77 10.10
N ASP A 152 -5.20 -0.33 8.87
CA ASP A 152 -4.15 0.17 7.96
C ASP A 152 -4.06 1.71 7.96
N GLY A 153 -4.76 2.35 8.89
CA GLY A 153 -4.73 3.82 9.02
C GLY A 153 -3.41 4.35 9.59
N PRO A 154 -3.14 5.66 9.39
CA PRO A 154 -1.87 6.29 9.74
C PRO A 154 -1.44 6.07 11.19
N GLU A 155 -2.35 6.17 12.15
CA GLU A 155 -2.05 5.95 13.57
C GLU A 155 -1.54 4.53 13.83
N ARG A 156 -2.23 3.53 13.23
CA ARG A 156 -1.86 2.12 13.35
C ARG A 156 -0.56 1.79 12.61
N MET A 157 -0.28 2.48 11.52
CA MET A 157 1.00 2.37 10.81
C MET A 157 2.15 2.87 11.68
N ALA A 158 1.97 4.00 12.36
CA ALA A 158 2.97 4.54 13.29
C ALA A 158 3.21 3.61 14.50
N GLU A 159 2.15 3.01 15.06
CA GLU A 159 2.25 2.01 16.12
C GLU A 159 3.03 0.77 15.65
N ASP A 160 2.73 0.28 14.46
CA ASP A 160 3.34 -0.91 13.88
C ASP A 160 4.83 -0.68 13.58
N ALA A 161 5.18 0.48 13.00
CA ALA A 161 6.56 0.86 12.74
C ALA A 161 7.40 0.93 14.02
N LYS A 162 6.83 1.45 15.13
CA LYS A 162 7.47 1.46 16.45
C LYS A 162 7.62 0.05 17.02
N LEU A 163 6.55 -0.76 16.94
CA LEU A 163 6.52 -2.11 17.53
C LEU A 163 7.57 -3.03 16.90
N PHE A 164 7.74 -2.94 15.59
CA PHE A 164 8.69 -3.77 14.84
C PHE A 164 10.03 -3.10 14.61
N ASN A 165 10.25 -1.86 15.12
CA ASN A 165 11.46 -1.08 14.94
C ASN A 165 11.88 -1.02 13.47
N TYR A 166 10.96 -0.59 12.59
CA TYR A 166 11.27 -0.47 11.17
C TYR A 166 12.43 0.50 10.93
N PRO A 167 13.52 0.05 10.26
CA PRO A 167 14.68 0.90 9.97
C PRO A 167 14.45 1.83 8.77
N PHE A 168 13.30 1.72 8.12
CA PHE A 168 12.90 2.43 6.91
C PHE A 168 11.61 3.24 7.16
N PRO A 169 11.36 4.32 6.40
CA PRO A 169 10.11 5.07 6.47
C PRO A 169 8.93 4.20 6.00
N TYR A 170 7.80 4.30 6.71
CA TYR A 170 6.55 3.63 6.38
C TYR A 170 5.50 4.68 5.99
N LEU A 171 5.25 4.83 4.68
CA LEU A 171 4.53 5.93 4.06
C LEU A 171 3.06 5.57 3.82
N TYR A 172 2.20 6.59 3.86
CA TYR A 172 0.77 6.42 3.62
C TYR A 172 0.36 7.02 2.27
N ASP A 173 -0.10 6.18 1.34
CA ASP A 173 -0.65 6.54 0.04
C ASP A 173 -2.19 6.46 0.08
N GLU A 174 -2.83 7.52 0.60
CA GLU A 174 -4.29 7.59 0.74
C GLU A 174 -5.01 7.52 -0.62
N SER A 175 -4.44 8.14 -1.63
CA SER A 175 -5.02 8.23 -2.99
C SER A 175 -4.92 6.94 -3.78
N GLN A 176 -4.03 6.02 -3.40
CA GLN A 176 -3.64 4.83 -4.15
C GLN A 176 -2.98 5.13 -5.51
N GLU A 177 -2.62 6.38 -5.77
CA GLU A 177 -2.02 6.81 -7.03
C GLU A 177 -0.60 6.27 -7.16
N VAL A 178 0.16 6.24 -6.06
CA VAL A 178 1.52 5.69 -6.05
C VAL A 178 1.49 4.19 -6.29
N ALA A 179 0.59 3.45 -5.63
CA ALA A 179 0.43 2.02 -5.90
C ALA A 179 0.09 1.74 -7.37
N LYS A 180 -0.81 2.52 -7.97
CA LYS A 180 -1.15 2.43 -9.40
C LYS A 180 0.05 2.73 -10.30
N ALA A 181 0.83 3.76 -9.98
CA ALA A 181 2.01 4.14 -10.74
C ALA A 181 3.09 3.05 -10.73
N PHE A 182 3.26 2.36 -9.60
CA PHE A 182 4.15 1.20 -9.49
C PHE A 182 3.56 -0.08 -10.10
N GLY A 183 2.27 -0.12 -10.40
CA GLY A 183 1.56 -1.33 -10.82
C GLY A 183 1.39 -2.35 -9.69
N ALA A 184 1.44 -1.91 -8.43
CA ALA A 184 1.24 -2.77 -7.27
C ALA A 184 -0.23 -3.19 -7.16
N VAL A 185 -0.48 -4.50 -6.96
CA VAL A 185 -1.83 -5.08 -6.95
C VAL A 185 -2.18 -5.83 -5.68
N CYS A 186 -1.18 -6.15 -4.85
CA CYS A 186 -1.39 -6.90 -3.61
C CYS A 186 -0.39 -6.49 -2.51
N THR A 187 -0.56 -7.05 -1.32
CA THR A 187 0.40 -6.94 -0.22
C THR A 187 0.69 -8.33 0.37
N PRO A 188 1.94 -8.63 0.70
CA PRO A 188 3.16 -7.85 0.43
C PRO A 188 3.60 -7.97 -1.03
N GLU A 189 4.12 -6.88 -1.59
CA GLU A 189 4.70 -6.85 -2.93
C GLU A 189 6.01 -6.06 -2.89
N PHE A 190 7.07 -6.55 -3.55
CA PHE A 190 8.42 -6.03 -3.42
C PHE A 190 8.98 -5.63 -4.79
N PHE A 191 9.52 -4.43 -4.86
CA PHE A 191 10.18 -3.88 -6.04
C PHE A 191 11.61 -3.50 -5.65
N LEU A 192 12.58 -4.16 -6.26
CA LEU A 192 13.98 -3.84 -6.06
C LEU A 192 14.52 -3.11 -7.28
N PHE A 193 14.94 -1.89 -7.09
CA PHE A 193 15.54 -1.05 -8.11
C PHE A 193 17.04 -0.96 -7.91
N LYS A 194 17.76 -0.83 -9.02
CA LYS A 194 19.20 -0.51 -9.04
C LYS A 194 19.43 0.82 -9.72
N LYS A 195 20.51 1.48 -9.34
CA LYS A 195 20.93 2.74 -9.92
C LYS A 195 22.37 2.60 -10.43
N ASP A 196 22.60 3.00 -11.67
CA ASP A 196 23.92 3.02 -12.28
C ASP A 196 24.40 4.47 -12.41
N GLY A 197 25.18 4.93 -11.43
CA GLY A 197 25.67 6.29 -11.37
C GLY A 197 24.55 7.33 -11.27
N ARG A 198 24.44 8.22 -12.27
CA ARG A 198 23.42 9.29 -12.34
C ARG A 198 22.14 8.87 -13.05
N ARG A 199 22.02 7.61 -13.45
CA ARG A 199 20.81 7.11 -14.09
C ARG A 199 19.67 7.01 -13.08
N PRO A 200 18.40 7.08 -13.53
CA PRO A 200 17.26 6.84 -12.64
C PRO A 200 17.28 5.40 -12.12
N PHE A 201 16.55 5.16 -11.04
CA PHE A 201 16.31 3.83 -10.50
C PHE A 201 15.57 2.97 -11.52
N GLU A 202 16.15 1.85 -11.92
CA GLU A 202 15.59 0.88 -12.85
C GLU A 202 15.26 -0.43 -12.14
N LEU A 203 14.06 -0.97 -12.38
CA LEU A 203 13.58 -2.20 -11.77
C LEU A 203 14.48 -3.38 -12.13
N PHE A 204 14.98 -4.04 -11.10
CA PHE A 204 15.81 -5.23 -11.20
C PHE A 204 15.05 -6.49 -10.81
N TYR A 205 14.15 -6.39 -9.81
CA TYR A 205 13.33 -7.48 -9.33
C TYR A 205 11.94 -6.97 -8.93
N HIS A 206 10.93 -7.76 -9.25
CA HIS A 206 9.55 -7.56 -8.81
C HIS A 206 8.96 -8.91 -8.41
N GLY A 207 8.37 -8.98 -7.22
CA GLY A 207 7.76 -10.22 -6.76
C GLY A 207 7.58 -10.32 -5.26
N GLN A 208 7.68 -11.54 -4.76
CA GLN A 208 7.48 -11.89 -3.34
C GLN A 208 8.81 -11.91 -2.58
N PHE A 209 8.74 -11.85 -1.24
CA PHE A 209 9.92 -11.89 -0.37
C PHE A 209 10.65 -13.23 -0.46
N ASP A 210 9.90 -14.32 -0.32
CA ASP A 210 10.36 -15.70 -0.46
C ASP A 210 9.16 -16.65 -0.60
N ASP A 211 9.40 -17.95 -0.51
CA ASP A 211 8.36 -18.98 -0.61
C ASP A 211 7.65 -19.27 0.72
N SER A 212 8.02 -18.60 1.82
CA SER A 212 7.36 -18.78 3.11
C SER A 212 5.94 -18.22 3.10
N ARG A 213 5.05 -18.89 3.79
CA ARG A 213 3.64 -18.49 3.93
C ARG A 213 3.16 -18.83 5.34
N PRO A 214 2.17 -18.09 5.88
CA PRO A 214 1.59 -18.40 7.19
C PRO A 214 1.04 -19.83 7.30
N SER A 215 0.73 -20.45 6.17
CA SER A 215 0.10 -21.78 6.09
C SER A 215 1.05 -22.91 5.67
N ASN A 216 2.29 -22.59 5.31
CA ASN A 216 3.30 -23.59 4.96
C ASN A 216 4.43 -23.55 6.00
N ASN A 217 5.00 -24.65 6.34
CA ASN A 217 6.11 -24.70 7.31
C ASN A 217 7.47 -24.35 6.68
N VAL A 218 7.49 -23.53 5.63
CA VAL A 218 8.72 -23.07 4.97
C VAL A 218 9.33 -21.96 5.80
N PRO A 219 10.60 -22.03 6.19
CA PRO A 219 11.28 -20.97 6.92
C PRO A 219 11.36 -19.68 6.09
N VAL A 220 11.27 -18.54 6.76
CA VAL A 220 11.53 -17.26 6.12
C VAL A 220 13.03 -17.14 5.84
N THR A 221 13.41 -17.00 4.58
CA THR A 221 14.81 -16.90 4.14
C THR A 221 15.19 -15.49 3.66
N GLY A 222 14.20 -14.70 3.23
CA GLY A 222 14.43 -13.38 2.66
C GLY A 222 15.22 -13.41 1.35
N SER A 223 15.10 -14.49 0.59
CA SER A 223 15.91 -14.73 -0.60
C SER A 223 15.32 -14.10 -1.87
N PHE A 224 14.39 -13.14 -1.79
CA PHE A 224 13.71 -12.58 -2.97
C PHE A 224 13.67 -13.62 -4.11
N ALA A 225 12.72 -14.56 -4.04
CA ALA A 225 12.72 -15.82 -4.77
C ALA A 225 13.19 -15.68 -6.23
N GLY A 226 14.40 -16.13 -6.52
CA GLY A 226 14.97 -16.17 -7.87
C GLY A 226 16.16 -15.23 -8.13
N ILE A 227 16.74 -14.58 -7.11
CA ILE A 227 17.99 -13.81 -7.22
C ILE A 227 19.09 -14.48 -6.40
#